data_3abc46062d5f64d1c75c07cf0007d398
#
_entry.id   3abc46062d5f64d1c75c07cf0007d398
#
_cell.length_a   1.000
_cell.length_b   1.000
_cell.length_c   1.000
_cell.angle_alpha   90.00
_cell.angle_beta   90.00
_cell.angle_gamma   90.00
#
_symmetry.space_group_name_H-M   'P 1'
#
loop_
_entity.id
_entity.type
_entity.pdbx_description
1 polymer ?
#
loop_
_entity_poly.entity_id
_entity_poly.type
_entity_poly.pdbx_seq_one_letter_code
_entity_poly.pdbx_strand_id
1 'polypeptide(L)'
;GGITPITNSDLGLASTKTYFNIMDEARANVGLNPLDPQKDIIEPYYSNWTSPITREEAMNTDMDWVDLVTRMGHFHDINVALNQGGENSTTYASVNYRSDESSLKGLSMNAVSARLNSEFKKGIVTLGTQSFLKFDRKKSTNKWAVVSDKFPWRKVYDPEDPTGYWNPQMADGHPTATLDNDYQLSTGENFSFRTTLYMDVNLKWIKGLSVRADASYGYGLAQSDYWLSGLITNTGNVDGNQGNKSKKTTKSQQYHAFAKYNREWTDH
;
A
#
# COMPACT_ATOMS: atom_id res chain seq x y z
N GLY A 1 -8.28 -14.89 -8.17
CA GLY A 1 -8.45 -13.74 -7.31
C GLY A 1 -9.90 -13.33 -7.21
N GLY A 2 -10.36 -13.06 -6.02
CA GLY A 2 -11.68 -12.52 -5.77
C GLY A 2 -11.60 -11.00 -5.67
N ILE A 3 -12.59 -10.31 -6.20
CA ILE A 3 -12.69 -8.86 -6.14
C ILE A 3 -13.96 -8.53 -5.38
N THR A 4 -13.84 -7.78 -4.30
CA THR A 4 -15.01 -7.29 -3.57
C THR A 4 -15.01 -5.77 -3.67
N PRO A 5 -15.94 -5.16 -4.42
CA PRO A 5 -16.11 -3.72 -4.38
C PRO A 5 -16.61 -3.30 -3.00
N ILE A 6 -16.21 -2.13 -2.55
CA ILE A 6 -16.78 -1.47 -1.37
C ILE A 6 -17.83 -0.50 -1.91
N THR A 7 -19.04 -0.53 -1.37
CA THR A 7 -20.14 0.32 -1.79
C THR A 7 -20.63 1.16 -0.62
N ASN A 8 -21.34 2.25 -0.92
CA ASN A 8 -21.98 3.09 0.10
C ASN A 8 -23.01 2.30 0.93
N SER A 9 -23.73 1.36 0.29
CA SER A 9 -24.69 0.48 0.97
C SER A 9 -24.05 -0.39 2.05
N ASP A 10 -22.77 -0.78 1.87
CA ASP A 10 -22.04 -1.59 2.84
C ASP A 10 -21.69 -0.79 4.12
N LEU A 11 -21.61 0.53 3.99
CA LEU A 11 -21.32 1.44 5.11
C LEU A 11 -22.57 2.05 5.74
N GLY A 12 -23.74 1.93 5.08
CA GLY A 12 -25.00 2.51 5.56
C GLY A 12 -25.01 4.02 5.65
N LEU A 13 -24.23 4.72 4.79
CA LEU A 13 -24.17 6.18 4.79
C LEU A 13 -25.49 6.78 4.29
N ALA A 14 -25.93 7.85 4.96
CA ALA A 14 -27.18 8.54 4.64
C ALA A 14 -27.04 9.40 3.38
N SER A 15 -28.10 9.42 2.54
CA SER A 15 -28.26 10.42 1.49
C SER A 15 -28.49 11.82 2.07
N THR A 16 -28.29 12.85 1.28
CA THR A 16 -28.59 14.23 1.64
C THR A 16 -30.00 14.40 2.18
N LYS A 17 -30.99 13.85 1.48
CA LYS A 17 -32.39 13.89 1.90
C LYS A 17 -32.62 13.20 3.24
N THR A 18 -32.05 12.03 3.43
CA THR A 18 -32.17 11.27 4.68
C THR A 18 -31.54 12.05 5.84
N TYR A 19 -30.37 12.64 5.62
CA TYR A 19 -29.69 13.41 6.63
C TYR A 19 -30.53 14.62 7.08
N PHE A 20 -31.08 15.43 6.16
CA PHE A 20 -31.90 16.58 6.51
C PHE A 20 -33.22 16.20 7.17
N ASN A 21 -33.83 15.08 6.79
CA ASN A 21 -35.01 14.56 7.49
C ASN A 21 -34.69 14.23 8.97
N ILE A 22 -33.57 13.57 9.22
CA ILE A 22 -33.11 13.26 10.59
C ILE A 22 -32.80 14.54 11.37
N MET A 23 -32.17 15.51 10.71
CA MET A 23 -31.88 16.82 11.33
C MET A 23 -33.16 17.59 11.71
N ASP A 24 -34.12 17.60 10.82
CA ASP A 24 -35.41 18.27 11.09
C ASP A 24 -36.18 17.59 12.23
N GLU A 25 -36.20 16.27 12.27
CA GLU A 25 -36.78 15.50 13.37
C GLU A 25 -36.06 15.77 14.70
N ALA A 26 -34.72 15.79 14.69
CA ALA A 26 -33.95 16.11 15.89
C ALA A 26 -34.24 17.54 16.41
N ARG A 27 -34.37 18.53 15.52
CA ARG A 27 -34.73 19.91 15.87
C ARG A 27 -36.15 19.98 16.44
N ALA A 28 -37.11 19.32 15.81
CA ALA A 28 -38.49 19.26 16.30
C ALA A 28 -38.57 18.66 17.72
N ASN A 29 -37.80 17.61 18.00
CA ASN A 29 -37.77 16.94 19.30
C ASN A 29 -37.29 17.85 20.43
N VAL A 30 -36.53 18.93 20.13
CA VAL A 30 -36.10 19.94 21.11
C VAL A 30 -36.85 21.26 20.97
N GLY A 31 -37.97 21.29 20.23
CA GLY A 31 -38.84 22.45 20.06
C GLY A 31 -38.29 23.55 19.12
N LEU A 32 -37.35 23.21 18.26
CA LEU A 32 -36.81 24.11 17.23
C LEU A 32 -37.51 23.91 15.89
N ASN A 33 -37.70 24.98 15.14
CA ASN A 33 -38.20 24.87 13.76
C ASN A 33 -37.15 24.29 12.84
N PRO A 34 -37.56 23.64 11.71
CA PRO A 34 -36.66 23.27 10.62
C PRO A 34 -35.84 24.49 10.16
N LEU A 35 -34.65 24.24 9.62
CA LEU A 35 -33.83 25.29 9.03
C LEU A 35 -34.52 25.89 7.82
N ASP A 36 -34.50 27.24 7.70
CA ASP A 36 -35.00 27.94 6.51
C ASP A 36 -34.10 27.59 5.31
N PRO A 37 -34.65 26.98 4.24
CA PRO A 37 -33.85 26.49 3.10
C PRO A 37 -33.05 27.58 2.40
N GLN A 38 -33.54 28.85 2.44
CA GLN A 38 -32.95 29.96 1.69
C GLN A 38 -32.06 30.86 2.54
N LYS A 39 -32.23 30.87 3.86
CA LYS A 39 -31.53 31.81 4.75
C LYS A 39 -30.51 31.12 5.64
N ASP A 40 -30.76 29.87 6.04
CA ASP A 40 -29.87 29.20 6.98
C ASP A 40 -28.74 28.55 6.25
N ILE A 41 -27.53 28.98 6.56
CA ILE A 41 -26.29 28.37 6.07
C ILE A 41 -26.05 27.11 6.90
N ILE A 42 -25.99 25.95 6.23
CA ILE A 42 -25.81 24.63 6.89
C ILE A 42 -24.37 24.25 7.14
N GLU A 43 -23.46 24.90 6.44
CA GLU A 43 -22.02 24.77 6.66
C GLU A 43 -21.43 26.15 6.96
N PRO A 44 -21.55 26.63 8.20
CA PRO A 44 -20.97 27.89 8.60
C PRO A 44 -19.52 27.69 9.01
N TYR A 45 -18.65 28.52 8.43
CA TYR A 45 -17.44 28.96 9.08
C TYR A 45 -16.41 27.97 9.59
N TYR A 46 -15.72 27.36 8.69
CA TYR A 46 -14.29 27.32 8.93
C TYR A 46 -13.68 28.49 8.15
N SER A 47 -12.77 29.25 8.76
CA SER A 47 -12.19 30.50 8.22
C SER A 47 -11.53 30.37 6.84
N ASN A 48 -11.46 29.15 6.29
CA ASN A 48 -10.83 28.78 5.05
C ASN A 48 -11.83 28.29 3.98
N TRP A 49 -13.14 28.34 4.23
CA TRP A 49 -14.13 27.91 3.24
C TRP A 49 -14.48 29.08 2.32
N THR A 50 -14.30 28.84 1.02
CA THR A 50 -14.56 29.84 0.00
C THR A 50 -16.04 30.02 -0.32
N SER A 51 -16.87 29.00 0.00
CA SER A 51 -18.27 28.98 -0.39
C SER A 51 -19.18 28.37 0.68
N PRO A 52 -19.78 29.16 1.57
CA PRO A 52 -20.87 28.67 2.43
C PRO A 52 -22.05 28.24 1.56
N ILE A 53 -22.74 27.15 1.93
CA ILE A 53 -23.90 26.67 1.21
C ILE A 53 -25.16 26.73 2.05
N THR A 54 -26.28 27.08 1.39
CA THR A 54 -27.61 27.03 1.97
C THR A 54 -28.15 25.59 1.95
N ARG A 55 -29.22 25.33 2.72
CA ARG A 55 -29.93 24.07 2.67
C ARG A 55 -30.47 23.77 1.27
N GLU A 56 -30.97 24.78 0.56
CA GLU A 56 -31.51 24.61 -0.80
C GLU A 56 -30.43 24.14 -1.76
N GLU A 57 -29.25 24.75 -1.72
CA GLU A 57 -28.11 24.32 -2.53
C GLU A 57 -27.65 22.90 -2.17
N ALA A 58 -27.59 22.60 -0.88
CA ALA A 58 -27.22 21.28 -0.41
C ALA A 58 -28.16 20.18 -0.91
N MET A 59 -29.48 20.45 -0.90
CA MET A 59 -30.48 19.48 -1.37
C MET A 59 -30.38 19.16 -2.88
N ASN A 60 -29.67 19.99 -3.65
CA ASN A 60 -29.38 19.74 -5.06
C ASN A 60 -28.15 18.84 -5.27
N THR A 61 -27.46 18.46 -4.20
CA THR A 61 -26.26 17.62 -4.24
C THR A 61 -26.47 16.36 -3.39
N ASP A 62 -26.15 15.20 -3.93
CA ASP A 62 -26.15 13.93 -3.20
C ASP A 62 -24.94 13.11 -3.66
N MET A 63 -23.82 13.29 -2.99
CA MET A 63 -22.54 12.76 -3.42
C MET A 63 -22.23 11.45 -2.73
N ASP A 64 -21.99 10.42 -3.52
CA ASP A 64 -21.43 9.16 -3.02
C ASP A 64 -19.91 9.23 -2.93
N TRP A 65 -19.42 9.67 -1.77
CA TRP A 65 -17.99 9.80 -1.50
C TRP A 65 -17.27 8.45 -1.53
N VAL A 66 -17.97 7.36 -1.25
CA VAL A 66 -17.40 6.00 -1.29
C VAL A 66 -17.05 5.62 -2.72
N ASP A 67 -17.99 5.82 -3.65
CA ASP A 67 -17.78 5.50 -5.08
C ASP A 67 -16.63 6.34 -5.67
N LEU A 68 -16.52 7.60 -5.26
CA LEU A 68 -15.45 8.48 -5.74
C LEU A 68 -14.04 7.98 -5.39
N VAL A 69 -13.87 7.31 -4.26
CA VAL A 69 -12.56 6.85 -3.76
C VAL A 69 -12.34 5.34 -3.89
N THR A 70 -13.38 4.62 -4.35
CA THR A 70 -13.29 3.17 -4.57
C THR A 70 -13.31 2.82 -6.05
N ARG A 71 -12.87 1.63 -6.33
CA ARG A 71 -12.92 0.99 -7.65
C ARG A 71 -12.99 -0.52 -7.48
N MET A 72 -13.25 -1.23 -8.55
CA MET A 72 -13.01 -2.65 -8.59
C MET A 72 -11.50 -2.91 -8.49
N GLY A 73 -11.07 -3.50 -7.40
CA GLY A 73 -9.68 -3.92 -7.21
C GLY A 73 -9.39 -5.19 -8.01
N HIS A 74 -8.14 -5.39 -8.40
CA HIS A 74 -7.70 -6.62 -9.07
C HIS A 74 -6.25 -6.92 -8.77
N PHE A 75 -5.89 -8.21 -8.83
CA PHE A 75 -4.51 -8.60 -8.73
C PHE A 75 -4.12 -9.63 -9.79
N HIS A 76 -2.87 -9.58 -10.18
CA HIS A 76 -2.23 -10.55 -11.04
C HIS A 76 -1.00 -11.11 -10.32
N ASP A 77 -0.83 -12.43 -10.37
CA ASP A 77 0.35 -13.11 -9.84
C ASP A 77 0.75 -14.18 -10.85
N ILE A 78 1.90 -13.96 -11.49
CA ILE A 78 2.41 -14.80 -12.57
C ILE A 78 3.77 -15.34 -12.14
N ASN A 79 3.91 -16.64 -12.05
CA ASN A 79 5.16 -17.29 -11.72
C ASN A 79 5.59 -18.23 -12.84
N VAL A 80 6.84 -18.10 -13.28
CA VAL A 80 7.49 -19.03 -14.20
C VAL A 80 8.66 -19.64 -13.49
N ALA A 81 8.76 -20.97 -13.51
CA ALA A 81 9.82 -21.70 -12.86
C ALA A 81 10.42 -22.77 -13.80
N LEU A 82 11.74 -22.93 -13.68
CA LEU A 82 12.52 -23.98 -14.32
C LEU A 82 13.14 -24.84 -13.23
N ASN A 83 13.02 -26.14 -13.36
CA ASN A 83 13.70 -27.10 -12.51
C ASN A 83 14.48 -28.07 -13.43
N GLN A 84 15.78 -28.12 -13.23
CA GLN A 84 16.68 -28.98 -13.99
C GLN A 84 17.52 -29.82 -13.02
N GLY A 85 17.55 -31.12 -13.22
CA GLY A 85 18.36 -32.07 -12.47
C GLY A 85 19.23 -32.91 -13.38
N GLY A 86 20.42 -33.27 -12.92
CA GLY A 86 21.36 -34.17 -13.53
C GLY A 86 22.08 -35.02 -12.46
N GLU A 87 22.96 -35.91 -12.85
CA GLU A 87 23.68 -36.79 -11.92
C GLU A 87 24.43 -36.04 -10.81
N ASN A 88 24.97 -34.88 -11.17
CA ASN A 88 25.86 -34.13 -10.29
C ASN A 88 25.41 -32.68 -10.05
N SER A 89 24.26 -32.29 -10.58
CA SER A 89 23.78 -30.93 -10.43
C SER A 89 22.26 -30.84 -10.35
N THR A 90 21.77 -29.90 -9.55
CA THR A 90 20.37 -29.50 -9.54
C THR A 90 20.30 -28.01 -9.61
N THR A 91 19.36 -27.48 -10.39
CA THR A 91 19.13 -26.04 -10.51
C THR A 91 17.63 -25.77 -10.51
N TYR A 92 17.22 -24.86 -9.67
CA TYR A 92 15.88 -24.29 -9.66
C TYR A 92 16.00 -22.78 -9.90
N ALA A 93 15.30 -22.29 -10.90
CA ALA A 93 15.20 -20.87 -11.19
C ALA A 93 13.71 -20.48 -11.30
N SER A 94 13.32 -19.34 -10.77
CA SER A 94 11.97 -18.82 -10.95
C SER A 94 11.96 -17.30 -11.02
N VAL A 95 10.97 -16.78 -11.74
CA VAL A 95 10.65 -15.35 -11.79
C VAL A 95 9.16 -15.23 -11.50
N ASN A 96 8.82 -14.32 -10.60
CA ASN A 96 7.46 -14.00 -10.25
C ASN A 96 7.21 -12.50 -10.48
N TYR A 97 6.10 -12.18 -11.12
CA TYR A 97 5.54 -10.83 -11.23
C TYR A 97 4.21 -10.79 -10.51
N ARG A 98 4.06 -9.82 -9.62
CA ARG A 98 2.80 -9.53 -8.92
C ARG A 98 2.43 -8.07 -9.11
N SER A 99 1.18 -7.85 -9.50
CA SER A 99 0.54 -6.53 -9.53
C SER A 99 -0.73 -6.61 -8.70
N ASP A 100 -0.91 -5.67 -7.80
CA ASP A 100 -2.05 -5.59 -6.89
C ASP A 100 -2.59 -4.16 -6.92
N GLU A 101 -3.82 -4.02 -7.40
CA GLU A 101 -4.58 -2.78 -7.36
C GLU A 101 -5.74 -2.92 -6.38
N SER A 102 -5.68 -2.18 -5.28
CA SER A 102 -6.69 -2.21 -4.24
C SER A 102 -8.05 -1.70 -4.73
N SER A 103 -9.12 -2.14 -4.08
CA SER A 103 -10.45 -1.52 -4.21
C SER A 103 -10.49 -0.06 -3.75
N LEU A 104 -9.53 0.40 -2.98
CA LEU A 104 -9.33 1.81 -2.67
C LEU A 104 -8.41 2.44 -3.72
N LYS A 105 -8.88 3.50 -4.42
CA LYS A 105 -8.06 4.29 -5.35
C LYS A 105 -6.85 4.84 -4.59
N GLY A 106 -5.71 4.97 -5.26
CA GLY A 106 -4.48 5.45 -4.64
C GLY A 106 -3.67 4.41 -3.88
N LEU A 107 -4.16 3.17 -3.75
CA LEU A 107 -3.41 2.05 -3.19
C LEU A 107 -3.07 1.04 -4.28
N SER A 108 -1.79 0.80 -4.51
CA SER A 108 -1.32 -0.23 -5.44
C SER A 108 0.07 -0.75 -5.07
N MET A 109 0.38 -1.94 -5.53
CA MET A 109 1.70 -2.56 -5.39
C MET A 109 2.06 -3.33 -6.65
N ASN A 110 3.26 -3.09 -7.17
CA ASN A 110 3.86 -3.91 -8.22
C ASN A 110 5.15 -4.52 -7.69
N ALA A 111 5.38 -5.80 -7.92
CA ALA A 111 6.57 -6.49 -7.48
C ALA A 111 7.08 -7.47 -8.54
N VAL A 112 8.40 -7.51 -8.68
CA VAL A 112 9.11 -8.55 -9.43
C VAL A 112 10.07 -9.23 -8.48
N SER A 113 10.09 -10.55 -8.49
CA SER A 113 11.08 -11.31 -7.73
C SER A 113 11.67 -12.44 -8.57
N ALA A 114 12.92 -12.75 -8.30
CA ALA A 114 13.62 -13.87 -8.92
C ALA A 114 14.33 -14.72 -7.85
N ARG A 115 14.36 -16.01 -8.07
CA ARG A 115 15.06 -16.97 -7.22
C ARG A 115 15.92 -17.89 -8.07
N LEU A 116 17.14 -18.13 -7.60
CA LEU A 116 18.06 -19.12 -8.16
C LEU A 116 18.63 -19.95 -7.01
N ASN A 117 18.38 -21.26 -7.05
CA ASN A 117 19.02 -22.24 -6.20
C ASN A 117 19.74 -23.21 -7.11
N SER A 118 21.05 -23.38 -6.92
CA SER A 118 21.83 -24.34 -7.70
C SER A 118 22.78 -25.09 -6.80
N GLU A 119 22.91 -26.35 -7.04
CA GLU A 119 23.81 -27.25 -6.33
C GLU A 119 24.60 -28.08 -7.34
N PHE A 120 25.89 -28.26 -7.08
CA PHE A 120 26.79 -29.08 -7.85
C PHE A 120 27.57 -30.01 -6.91
N LYS A 121 27.54 -31.28 -7.17
CA LYS A 121 28.21 -32.34 -6.38
C LYS A 121 29.30 -33.00 -7.17
N LYS A 122 30.49 -33.06 -6.62
CA LYS A 122 31.62 -33.82 -7.19
C LYS A 122 32.39 -34.54 -6.10
N GLY A 123 32.29 -35.86 -6.12
CA GLY A 123 32.96 -36.73 -5.16
C GLY A 123 32.44 -36.52 -3.73
N ILE A 124 33.28 -35.97 -2.86
CA ILE A 124 32.94 -35.67 -1.45
C ILE A 124 32.45 -34.23 -1.23
N VAL A 125 32.53 -33.36 -2.24
CA VAL A 125 32.25 -31.94 -2.15
C VAL A 125 30.93 -31.64 -2.83
N THR A 126 30.08 -30.89 -2.15
CA THR A 126 28.89 -30.27 -2.70
C THR A 126 29.03 -28.76 -2.56
N LEU A 127 28.89 -28.03 -3.67
CA LEU A 127 28.85 -26.59 -3.71
C LEU A 127 27.45 -26.14 -4.08
N GLY A 128 26.94 -25.13 -3.43
CA GLY A 128 25.62 -24.61 -3.78
C GLY A 128 25.48 -23.11 -3.58
N THR A 129 24.47 -22.57 -4.23
CA THR A 129 24.04 -21.18 -4.10
C THR A 129 22.54 -21.10 -3.92
N GLN A 130 22.09 -20.16 -3.09
CA GLN A 130 20.71 -19.78 -2.92
C GLN A 130 20.64 -18.25 -3.04
N SER A 131 20.04 -17.79 -4.12
CA SER A 131 19.95 -16.37 -4.41
C SER A 131 18.49 -15.94 -4.56
N PHE A 132 18.16 -14.77 -4.03
CA PHE A 132 16.85 -14.15 -4.13
C PHE A 132 17.01 -12.66 -4.41
N LEU A 133 16.23 -12.17 -5.36
CA LEU A 133 16.14 -10.77 -5.73
C LEU A 133 14.66 -10.37 -5.71
N LYS A 134 14.38 -9.19 -5.19
CA LYS A 134 13.03 -8.60 -5.23
C LYS A 134 13.14 -7.10 -5.45
N PHE A 135 12.28 -6.59 -6.32
CA PHE A 135 11.98 -5.18 -6.47
C PHE A 135 10.49 -5.00 -6.28
N ASP A 136 10.06 -4.06 -5.46
CA ASP A 136 8.66 -3.69 -5.33
C ASP A 136 8.49 -2.17 -5.28
N ARG A 137 7.39 -1.72 -5.86
CA ARG A 137 6.92 -0.33 -5.81
C ARG A 137 5.50 -0.29 -5.28
N LYS A 138 5.27 0.62 -4.33
CA LYS A 138 3.96 0.84 -3.70
C LYS A 138 3.53 2.28 -3.89
N LYS A 139 2.23 2.48 -4.06
CA LYS A 139 1.56 3.77 -3.95
C LYS A 139 0.58 3.73 -2.79
N SER A 140 0.54 4.78 -1.99
CA SER A 140 -0.28 4.84 -0.76
C SER A 140 -0.74 6.28 -0.51
N THR A 141 -1.73 6.75 -1.29
CA THR A 141 -2.27 8.12 -1.21
C THR A 141 -3.71 8.18 -0.71
N ASN A 142 -4.36 7.03 -0.48
CA ASN A 142 -5.74 6.99 -0.06
C ASN A 142 -5.92 7.38 1.41
N LYS A 143 -6.91 8.26 1.68
CA LYS A 143 -7.36 8.63 3.02
C LYS A 143 -8.78 8.09 3.26
N TRP A 144 -8.94 6.79 3.24
CA TRP A 144 -10.23 6.13 3.44
C TRP A 144 -10.99 6.59 4.69
N ALA A 145 -10.29 6.74 5.81
CA ALA A 145 -10.89 7.17 7.08
C ALA A 145 -11.62 8.53 7.01
N VAL A 146 -11.28 9.35 6.01
CA VAL A 146 -11.88 10.67 5.83
C VAL A 146 -13.21 10.61 5.09
N VAL A 147 -13.51 9.51 4.41
CA VAL A 147 -14.72 9.39 3.55
C VAL A 147 -15.99 9.28 4.39
N SER A 148 -15.94 8.56 5.50
CA SER A 148 -17.08 8.38 6.40
C SER A 148 -17.54 9.68 7.09
N ASP A 149 -16.66 10.69 7.14
CA ASP A 149 -16.93 11.96 7.78
C ASP A 149 -17.42 13.04 6.80
N LYS A 150 -17.56 12.69 5.53
CA LYS A 150 -18.03 13.63 4.51
C LYS A 150 -19.53 13.63 4.38
N PHE A 151 -20.09 14.83 4.38
CA PHE A 151 -21.51 14.99 4.15
C PHE A 151 -21.87 14.84 2.67
N PRO A 152 -22.98 14.18 2.35
CA PRO A 152 -23.38 13.90 0.96
C PRO A 152 -23.71 15.15 0.15
N TRP A 153 -24.03 16.26 0.78
CA TRP A 153 -24.30 17.53 0.06
C TRP A 153 -23.06 18.31 -0.33
N ARG A 154 -21.86 17.91 0.09
CA ARG A 154 -20.62 18.57 -0.30
C ARG A 154 -20.28 18.27 -1.75
N LYS A 155 -19.95 19.32 -2.51
CA LYS A 155 -19.49 19.20 -3.89
C LYS A 155 -18.06 18.63 -3.93
N VAL A 156 -17.70 18.02 -5.05
CA VAL A 156 -16.32 17.54 -5.28
C VAL A 156 -15.48 18.64 -5.91
N TYR A 157 -16.05 19.33 -6.90
CA TYR A 157 -15.32 20.29 -7.72
C TYR A 157 -15.90 21.69 -7.60
N ASP A 158 -15.00 22.66 -7.69
CA ASP A 158 -15.31 24.08 -7.81
C ASP A 158 -14.37 24.70 -8.84
N PRO A 159 -14.89 25.10 -10.02
CA PRO A 159 -14.07 25.73 -11.06
C PRO A 159 -13.46 27.08 -10.67
N GLU A 160 -14.00 27.73 -9.64
CA GLU A 160 -13.50 29.03 -9.14
C GLU A 160 -12.34 28.85 -8.14
N ASP A 161 -12.18 27.64 -7.55
CA ASP A 161 -11.03 27.36 -6.69
C ASP A 161 -9.78 27.07 -7.54
N PRO A 162 -8.61 27.65 -7.19
CA PRO A 162 -7.36 27.41 -7.93
C PRO A 162 -6.96 25.94 -8.04
N THR A 163 -7.42 25.09 -7.14
CA THR A 163 -7.18 23.65 -7.19
C THR A 163 -8.19 22.89 -8.05
N GLY A 164 -9.31 23.54 -8.40
CA GLY A 164 -10.45 22.89 -9.05
C GLY A 164 -11.32 22.03 -8.12
N TYR A 165 -10.96 21.91 -6.84
CA TYR A 165 -11.71 21.15 -5.83
C TYR A 165 -12.51 22.09 -4.92
N TRP A 166 -13.71 21.65 -4.54
CA TRP A 166 -14.54 22.42 -3.62
C TRP A 166 -14.03 22.33 -2.19
N ASN A 167 -13.71 23.47 -1.59
CA ASN A 167 -13.17 23.56 -0.22
C ASN A 167 -12.05 22.52 0.05
N PRO A 168 -10.96 22.51 -0.73
CA PRO A 168 -9.92 21.48 -0.59
C PRO A 168 -9.19 21.52 0.75
N GLN A 169 -9.30 22.64 1.48
CA GLN A 169 -8.64 22.89 2.75
C GLN A 169 -9.42 22.34 3.96
N MET A 170 -10.37 21.44 3.76
CA MET A 170 -11.08 20.79 4.85
C MET A 170 -10.08 20.21 5.87
N ALA A 171 -10.36 20.42 7.17
CA ALA A 171 -9.48 19.97 8.25
C ALA A 171 -9.07 18.50 8.13
N ASP A 172 -10.00 17.66 7.67
CA ASP A 172 -9.78 16.21 7.48
C ASP A 172 -9.20 15.86 6.11
N GLY A 173 -9.00 16.86 5.23
CA GLY A 173 -8.58 16.68 3.84
C GLY A 173 -9.74 16.38 2.90
N HIS A 174 -9.53 16.69 1.62
CA HIS A 174 -10.50 16.42 0.55
C HIS A 174 -10.22 15.02 -0.04
N PRO A 175 -11.17 14.07 0.02
CA PRO A 175 -10.88 12.67 -0.34
C PRO A 175 -10.35 12.50 -1.75
N THR A 176 -10.91 13.20 -2.74
CA THR A 176 -10.49 13.07 -4.15
C THR A 176 -9.24 13.89 -4.47
N ALA A 177 -9.08 15.08 -3.88
CA ALA A 177 -7.85 15.87 -4.06
C ALA A 177 -6.61 15.15 -3.55
N THR A 178 -6.75 14.36 -2.48
CA THR A 178 -5.64 13.53 -1.98
C THR A 178 -5.28 12.34 -2.88
N LEU A 179 -6.12 12.00 -3.86
CA LEU A 179 -5.82 10.97 -4.86
C LEU A 179 -5.10 11.54 -6.08
N ASP A 180 -5.14 12.86 -6.25
CA ASP A 180 -4.46 13.57 -7.33
C ASP A 180 -2.96 13.71 -7.03
N ASN A 181 -2.13 13.24 -7.96
CA ASN A 181 -0.68 13.26 -7.78
C ASN A 181 -0.06 14.66 -7.78
N ASP A 182 -0.77 15.66 -8.32
CA ASP A 182 -0.32 17.05 -8.32
C ASP A 182 -0.43 17.66 -6.91
N TYR A 183 -1.32 17.12 -6.08
CA TYR A 183 -1.53 17.57 -4.72
C TYR A 183 -1.03 16.64 -3.64
N GLN A 184 -1.03 15.34 -3.89
CA GLN A 184 -0.48 14.37 -2.93
C GLN A 184 0.19 13.19 -3.63
N LEU A 185 1.41 12.90 -3.21
CA LEU A 185 2.16 11.73 -3.63
C LEU A 185 2.68 10.99 -2.39
N SER A 186 2.51 9.68 -2.36
CA SER A 186 3.13 8.81 -1.37
C SER A 186 3.52 7.51 -2.07
N THR A 187 4.82 7.33 -2.30
CA THR A 187 5.36 6.15 -2.96
C THR A 187 6.49 5.54 -2.16
N GLY A 188 6.63 4.22 -2.26
CA GLY A 188 7.74 3.48 -1.69
C GLY A 188 8.30 2.50 -2.70
N GLU A 189 9.61 2.46 -2.82
CA GLU A 189 10.33 1.51 -3.66
C GLU A 189 11.32 0.71 -2.79
N ASN A 190 11.30 -0.60 -2.93
CA ASN A 190 12.22 -1.47 -2.23
C ASN A 190 12.92 -2.38 -3.22
N PHE A 191 14.22 -2.45 -3.08
CA PHE A 191 15.05 -3.44 -3.72
C PHE A 191 15.71 -4.30 -2.65
N SER A 192 15.68 -5.60 -2.80
CA SER A 192 16.41 -6.53 -1.94
C SER A 192 17.09 -7.61 -2.75
N PHE A 193 18.32 -7.88 -2.40
CA PHE A 193 19.11 -8.98 -2.92
C PHE A 193 19.70 -9.76 -1.74
N ARG A 194 19.60 -11.07 -1.79
CA ARG A 194 20.28 -11.96 -0.83
C ARG A 194 20.86 -13.13 -1.59
N THR A 195 22.09 -13.50 -1.28
CA THR A 195 22.72 -14.72 -1.78
C THR A 195 23.43 -15.43 -0.65
N THR A 196 23.37 -16.76 -0.67
CA THR A 196 24.13 -17.63 0.22
C THR A 196 24.90 -18.59 -0.66
N LEU A 197 26.20 -18.63 -0.50
CA LEU A 197 27.08 -19.65 -1.06
C LEU A 197 27.40 -20.63 0.05
N TYR A 198 27.39 -21.91 -0.25
CA TYR A 198 27.75 -22.95 0.71
C TYR A 198 28.59 -24.06 0.09
N MET A 199 29.38 -24.69 0.94
CA MET A 199 30.15 -25.86 0.62
C MET A 199 29.94 -26.93 1.71
N ASP A 200 29.55 -28.14 1.30
CA ASP A 200 29.45 -29.32 2.13
C ASP A 200 30.58 -30.28 1.74
N VAL A 201 31.31 -30.82 2.70
CA VAL A 201 32.34 -31.83 2.51
C VAL A 201 31.99 -33.05 3.35
N ASN A 202 31.71 -34.16 2.68
CA ASN A 202 31.45 -35.46 3.33
C ASN A 202 32.79 -36.25 3.46
N LEU A 203 33.28 -36.35 4.69
CA LEU A 203 34.58 -36.97 4.97
C LEU A 203 34.45 -38.52 4.97
N LYS A 204 34.69 -39.15 3.82
CA LYS A 204 34.49 -40.61 3.64
C LYS A 204 35.34 -41.48 4.56
N TRP A 205 36.51 -40.98 5.01
CA TRP A 205 37.40 -41.68 5.95
C TRP A 205 36.93 -41.67 7.41
N ILE A 206 36.00 -40.79 7.74
CA ILE A 206 35.28 -40.77 9.03
C ILE A 206 33.79 -40.95 8.71
N LYS A 207 33.32 -42.22 8.72
CA LYS A 207 31.91 -42.50 8.40
C LYS A 207 30.97 -41.64 9.22
N GLY A 208 30.08 -40.91 8.55
CA GLY A 208 29.05 -40.08 9.17
C GLY A 208 29.49 -38.65 9.50
N LEU A 209 30.74 -38.25 9.23
CA LEU A 209 31.18 -36.86 9.44
C LEU A 209 31.07 -36.07 8.15
N SER A 210 30.33 -34.92 8.26
CA SER A 210 30.30 -33.89 7.24
C SER A 210 30.62 -32.54 7.84
N VAL A 211 31.25 -31.69 7.04
CA VAL A 211 31.55 -30.27 7.43
C VAL A 211 30.90 -29.37 6.40
N ARG A 212 30.17 -28.36 6.88
CA ARG A 212 29.58 -27.34 6.06
C ARG A 212 30.12 -25.95 6.43
N ALA A 213 30.41 -25.17 5.41
CA ALA A 213 30.66 -23.73 5.52
C ALA A 213 29.70 -22.97 4.60
N ASP A 214 29.15 -21.88 5.06
CA ASP A 214 28.34 -20.99 4.25
C ASP A 214 28.67 -19.51 4.50
N ALA A 215 28.50 -18.72 3.45
CA ALA A 215 28.66 -17.28 3.45
C ALA A 215 27.43 -16.66 2.81
N SER A 216 26.76 -15.76 3.53
CA SER A 216 25.59 -15.04 3.05
C SER A 216 25.90 -13.56 2.93
N TYR A 217 25.40 -12.96 1.84
CA TYR A 217 25.42 -11.52 1.62
C TYR A 217 24.00 -11.04 1.34
N GLY A 218 23.60 -9.96 2.02
CA GLY A 218 22.33 -9.28 1.80
C GLY A 218 22.53 -7.80 1.53
N TYR A 219 21.79 -7.29 0.56
CA TYR A 219 21.73 -5.88 0.21
C TYR A 219 20.27 -5.46 0.08
N GLY A 220 19.90 -4.40 0.76
CA GLY A 220 18.57 -3.78 0.71
C GLY A 220 18.67 -2.29 0.44
N LEU A 221 17.79 -1.79 -0.41
CA LEU A 221 17.56 -0.38 -0.66
C LEU A 221 16.07 -0.12 -0.50
N ALA A 222 15.69 0.75 0.43
CA ALA A 222 14.34 1.26 0.59
C ALA A 222 14.35 2.76 0.32
N GLN A 223 13.43 3.21 -0.52
CA GLN A 223 13.23 4.61 -0.86
C GLN A 223 11.76 4.95 -0.66
N SER A 224 11.48 6.11 -0.09
CA SER A 224 10.13 6.64 -0.02
C SER A 224 10.11 8.12 -0.38
N ASP A 225 9.11 8.48 -1.17
CA ASP A 225 8.86 9.85 -1.59
C ASP A 225 7.45 10.22 -1.10
N TYR A 226 7.37 11.30 -0.36
CA TYR A 226 6.12 11.89 0.12
C TYR A 226 6.05 13.36 -0.29
N TRP A 227 4.90 13.75 -0.79
CA TRP A 227 4.56 15.12 -1.14
C TRP A 227 3.11 15.40 -0.75
N LEU A 228 2.86 16.55 -0.17
CA LEU A 228 1.52 17.07 0.13
C LEU A 228 1.51 18.57 -0.13
N SER A 229 0.63 19.01 -1.02
CA SER A 229 0.44 20.43 -1.30
C SER A 229 -0.30 21.11 -0.15
N GLY A 230 0.19 22.26 0.28
CA GLY A 230 -0.48 23.11 1.25
C GLY A 230 -1.81 23.67 0.76
N LEU A 231 -2.04 23.69 -0.57
CA LEU A 231 -3.31 24.14 -1.16
C LEU A 231 -4.49 23.23 -0.79
N ILE A 232 -4.24 21.96 -0.49
CA ILE A 232 -5.29 21.00 -0.06
C ILE A 232 -5.22 20.68 1.44
N THR A 233 -4.53 21.49 2.20
CA THR A 233 -4.48 21.41 3.67
C THR A 233 -5.17 22.63 4.29
N ASN A 234 -5.33 22.61 5.60
CA ASN A 234 -5.90 23.73 6.35
C ASN A 234 -5.08 25.04 6.28
N THR A 235 -3.86 25.00 5.74
CA THR A 235 -3.07 26.22 5.47
C THR A 235 -3.56 26.96 4.23
N GLY A 236 -4.11 26.25 3.25
CA GLY A 236 -4.70 26.84 2.03
C GLY A 236 -3.72 27.59 1.13
N ASN A 237 -2.42 27.41 1.31
CA ASN A 237 -1.39 28.11 0.53
C ASN A 237 -0.14 27.23 0.32
N VAL A 238 0.72 27.67 -0.60
CA VAL A 238 1.94 26.95 -0.96
C VAL A 238 3.00 26.91 0.15
N ASP A 239 2.92 27.79 1.14
CA ASP A 239 3.84 27.79 2.27
C ASP A 239 3.61 26.58 3.18
N GLY A 240 2.42 25.97 3.12
CA GLY A 240 2.06 24.75 3.80
C GLY A 240 2.51 23.45 3.09
N ASN A 241 3.23 23.56 1.97
CA ASN A 241 3.73 22.40 1.24
C ASN A 241 4.64 21.54 2.11
N GLN A 242 4.42 20.23 2.07
CA GLN A 242 5.20 19.26 2.81
C GLN A 242 5.82 18.25 1.85
N GLY A 243 7.10 17.99 2.03
CA GLY A 243 7.80 16.99 1.23
C GLY A 243 8.82 16.23 2.08
N ASN A 244 8.91 14.95 1.87
CA ASN A 244 9.95 14.13 2.47
C ASN A 244 10.42 13.07 1.47
N LYS A 245 11.74 12.97 1.32
CA LYS A 245 12.37 11.92 0.56
C LYS A 245 13.35 11.19 1.45
N SER A 246 13.16 9.90 1.62
CA SER A 246 14.06 9.07 2.40
C SER A 246 14.66 7.96 1.56
N LYS A 247 15.92 7.63 1.86
CA LYS A 247 16.63 6.51 1.26
C LYS A 247 17.41 5.78 2.34
N LYS A 248 17.14 4.49 2.50
CA LYS A 248 17.80 3.62 3.45
C LYS A 248 18.49 2.48 2.72
N THR A 249 19.78 2.30 2.98
CA THR A 249 20.55 1.16 2.51
C THR A 249 20.88 0.24 3.67
N THR A 250 20.67 -1.05 3.49
CA THR A 250 21.00 -2.08 4.48
C THR A 250 21.94 -3.10 3.83
N LYS A 251 23.02 -3.43 4.50
CA LYS A 251 23.96 -4.48 4.10
C LYS A 251 24.08 -5.48 5.24
N SER A 252 24.12 -6.77 4.94
CA SER A 252 24.31 -7.84 5.91
C SER A 252 25.29 -8.86 5.37
N GLN A 253 26.14 -9.38 6.24
CA GLN A 253 27.06 -10.48 5.96
C GLN A 253 26.97 -11.47 7.10
N GLN A 254 26.94 -12.77 6.78
CA GLN A 254 26.89 -13.83 7.75
C GLN A 254 27.79 -14.96 7.27
N TYR A 255 28.54 -15.55 8.17
CA TYR A 255 29.43 -16.68 7.90
C TYR A 255 29.18 -17.74 8.96
N HIS A 256 28.97 -18.98 8.52
CA HIS A 256 28.79 -20.11 9.41
C HIS A 256 29.69 -21.26 9.00
N ALA A 257 30.18 -21.97 9.98
CA ALA A 257 30.84 -23.26 9.76
C ALA A 257 30.41 -24.22 10.87
N PHE A 258 30.05 -25.43 10.51
CA PHE A 258 29.65 -26.45 11.46
C PHE A 258 30.01 -27.86 10.96
N ALA A 259 30.22 -28.76 11.90
CA ALA A 259 30.42 -30.19 11.62
C ALA A 259 29.21 -30.98 12.12
N LYS A 260 28.78 -31.96 11.34
CA LYS A 260 27.69 -32.87 11.69
C LYS A 260 28.26 -34.28 11.68
N TYR A 261 28.04 -35.01 12.77
CA TYR A 261 28.42 -36.43 12.88
C TYR A 261 27.16 -37.24 13.09
N ASN A 262 26.95 -38.25 12.20
CA ASN A 262 25.81 -39.14 12.23
C ASN A 262 26.31 -40.57 12.04
N ARG A 263 26.16 -41.44 13.06
CA ARG A 263 26.59 -42.83 12.99
C ARG A 263 25.52 -43.72 13.62
N GLU A 264 25.10 -44.73 12.88
CA GLU A 264 24.29 -45.80 13.40
C GLU A 264 25.23 -46.88 14.01
N TRP A 265 24.96 -47.25 15.24
CA TRP A 265 25.64 -48.34 15.92
C TRP A 265 24.70 -49.53 15.80
N THR A 266 25.09 -50.53 15.02
CA THR A 266 24.42 -51.83 15.01
C THR A 266 24.86 -52.57 16.25
N ASP A 267 23.93 -52.83 17.18
CA ASP A 267 24.16 -53.78 18.27
C ASP A 267 24.29 -55.18 17.65
N HIS A 268 25.39 -55.83 17.98
CA HIS A 268 25.61 -57.26 17.65
C HIS A 268 24.97 -58.10 18.71
#